data_575f783fae1ef301a73a10c5c0b00321
#
_entry.id   575f783fae1ef301a73a10c5c0b00321
#
_cell.length_a   1.000
_cell.length_b   1.000
_cell.length_c   1.000
_cell.angle_alpha   90.00
_cell.angle_beta   90.00
_cell.angle_gamma   90.00
#
_symmetry.space_group_name_H-M   'P 1'
#
loop_
_entity.id
_entity.type
_entity.pdbx_description
1 polymer ?
#
loop_
_entity_poly.entity_id
_entity_poly.type
_entity_poly.pdbx_seq_one_letter_code
_entity_poly.pdbx_strand_id
1 'polypeptide(L)'
;MKILRILALALIIPVAAWAMQRAPAPASSSVGATPRVVTAANAFLASLDDAQRAAVSFAFNSPQRTGWSNLPGPMFQRKGLRLGDLMPAQRAAAMSLVSAALSREGYQKVLAIMDGDEVLKTNRGGRTGGRGGGVQFGRDEYYIALLGTPSATAPWLIQFGGHHLAINVTVVGANNVLTPSLPAAQPARYTLNGQTIRPLGDENDKAFALINALDAAQQKQAILNYRVSDLVLGPGEDGKTIQPEGILASALTASQQTMLLDIAHEWVGILNDEAAAAKMAELKANLPKTYFAWSGDTKNGGLAYYRIQGPTVVIEYAPQQGDLDHIHTIYRDPTNDYGAKHVGR
;
A
#
# COMPACT_ATOMS: atom_id res chain seq x y z
N MET A 1 -77.77 -19.23 27.72
CA MET A 1 -76.55 -19.24 26.88
C MET A 1 -76.13 -17.81 26.67
N LYS A 2 -75.07 -17.34 27.37
CA LYS A 2 -74.50 -15.99 27.22
C LYS A 2 -73.24 -16.10 26.41
N ILE A 3 -73.20 -15.45 25.25
CA ILE A 3 -72.07 -15.40 24.35
C ILE A 3 -71.17 -14.25 24.78
N LEU A 4 -69.95 -14.55 25.24
CA LEU A 4 -68.93 -13.59 25.64
C LEU A 4 -68.13 -13.14 24.42
N ARG A 5 -68.27 -11.87 24.02
CA ARG A 5 -67.44 -11.26 22.96
C ARG A 5 -66.13 -10.75 23.60
N ILE A 6 -64.99 -11.37 23.17
CA ILE A 6 -63.68 -10.90 23.53
C ILE A 6 -63.26 -9.84 22.49
N LEU A 7 -63.10 -8.60 22.89
CA LEU A 7 -62.46 -7.54 22.10
C LEU A 7 -60.94 -7.72 22.20
N ALA A 8 -60.30 -8.00 21.08
CA ALA A 8 -58.83 -7.95 20.97
C ALA A 8 -58.38 -6.49 20.70
N LEU A 9 -57.74 -5.89 21.64
CA LEU A 9 -57.11 -4.56 21.51
C LEU A 9 -55.76 -4.77 20.81
N ALA A 10 -55.60 -4.34 19.56
CA ALA A 10 -54.36 -4.32 18.86
C ALA A 10 -53.53 -3.09 19.32
N LEU A 11 -52.45 -3.32 20.07
CA LEU A 11 -51.48 -2.30 20.39
C LEU A 11 -50.60 -2.00 19.17
N ILE A 12 -50.79 -0.85 18.54
CA ILE A 12 -49.89 -0.35 17.49
C ILE A 12 -48.73 0.36 18.22
N ILE A 13 -47.56 -0.29 18.20
CA ILE A 13 -46.28 0.32 18.64
C ILE A 13 -45.73 1.13 17.48
N PRO A 14 -45.55 2.45 17.58
CA PRO A 14 -44.84 3.18 16.51
C PRO A 14 -43.38 2.81 16.52
N VAL A 15 -42.91 2.19 15.44
CA VAL A 15 -41.48 2.02 15.16
C VAL A 15 -40.92 3.40 14.82
N ALA A 16 -40.28 4.03 15.79
CA ALA A 16 -39.48 5.23 15.55
C ALA A 16 -38.27 4.85 14.74
N ALA A 17 -38.29 5.18 13.44
CA ALA A 17 -37.11 5.07 12.57
C ALA A 17 -36.07 6.08 13.08
N TRP A 18 -35.07 5.58 13.78
CA TRP A 18 -33.84 6.34 14.08
C TRP A 18 -33.09 6.54 12.77
N ALA A 19 -33.29 7.69 12.14
CA ALA A 19 -32.40 8.16 11.11
C ALA A 19 -31.04 8.43 11.76
N MET A 20 -30.08 7.51 11.60
CA MET A 20 -28.67 7.80 11.88
C MET A 20 -28.25 8.96 10.97
N GLN A 21 -28.29 10.18 11.50
CA GLN A 21 -27.61 11.30 10.90
C GLN A 21 -26.13 10.96 10.84
N ARG A 22 -25.64 10.62 9.64
CA ARG A 22 -24.21 10.56 9.36
C ARG A 22 -23.63 11.91 9.77
N ALA A 23 -22.74 11.90 10.77
CA ALA A 23 -21.95 13.08 11.08
C ALA A 23 -21.30 13.59 9.77
N PRO A 24 -21.32 14.90 9.49
CA PRO A 24 -20.64 15.43 8.33
C PRO A 24 -19.18 15.01 8.39
N ALA A 25 -18.65 14.52 7.25
CA ALA A 25 -17.22 14.24 7.13
C ALA A 25 -16.46 15.49 7.58
N PRO A 26 -15.37 15.35 8.36
CA PRO A 26 -14.59 16.51 8.75
C PRO A 26 -14.20 17.27 7.47
N ALA A 27 -14.47 18.59 7.47
CA ALA A 27 -14.08 19.46 6.37
C ALA A 27 -12.60 19.23 6.08
N SER A 28 -12.26 18.98 4.82
CA SER A 28 -10.88 18.89 4.37
C SER A 28 -10.14 20.12 4.90
N SER A 29 -9.10 19.92 5.71
CA SER A 29 -8.33 21.02 6.26
C SER A 29 -7.84 21.88 5.10
N SER A 30 -7.99 23.20 5.16
CA SER A 30 -7.52 24.16 4.15
C SER A 30 -5.99 24.16 3.96
N VAL A 31 -5.28 23.36 4.75
CA VAL A 31 -3.82 23.17 4.70
C VAL A 31 -3.52 22.03 3.74
N GLY A 32 -2.79 22.30 2.65
CA GLY A 32 -2.36 21.29 1.68
C GLY A 32 -1.58 20.12 2.29
N ALA A 33 -1.40 19.05 1.54
CA ALA A 33 -0.75 17.83 2.03
C ALA A 33 0.67 18.08 2.57
N THR A 34 1.51 18.77 1.81
CA THR A 34 2.91 19.02 2.18
C THR A 34 3.10 19.75 3.51
N PRO A 35 2.41 20.86 3.84
CA PRO A 35 2.54 21.49 5.16
C PRO A 35 2.15 20.55 6.33
N ARG A 36 1.14 19.69 6.14
CA ARG A 36 0.76 18.70 7.17
C ARG A 36 1.86 17.69 7.42
N VAL A 37 2.44 17.15 6.35
CA VAL A 37 3.54 16.18 6.42
C VAL A 37 4.78 16.79 7.08
N VAL A 38 5.16 18.02 6.70
CA VAL A 38 6.28 18.75 7.31
C VAL A 38 6.04 19.00 8.81
N THR A 39 4.85 19.41 9.19
CA THR A 39 4.49 19.61 10.61
C THR A 39 4.62 18.32 11.39
N ALA A 40 4.11 17.21 10.86
CA ALA A 40 4.20 15.90 11.51
C ALA A 40 5.65 15.40 11.62
N ALA A 41 6.48 15.63 10.58
CA ALA A 41 7.90 15.27 10.59
C ALA A 41 8.68 16.05 11.65
N ASN A 42 8.44 17.35 11.74
CA ASN A 42 9.07 18.19 12.76
C ASN A 42 8.62 17.80 14.19
N ALA A 43 7.36 17.47 14.39
CA ALA A 43 6.85 16.97 15.67
C ALA A 43 7.50 15.64 16.07
N PHE A 44 7.67 14.72 15.10
CA PHE A 44 8.39 13.47 15.34
C PHE A 44 9.86 13.73 15.72
N LEU A 45 10.60 14.51 14.94
CA LEU A 45 11.99 14.85 15.22
C LEU A 45 12.16 15.55 16.58
N ALA A 46 11.22 16.42 16.96
CA ALA A 46 11.24 17.12 18.27
C ALA A 46 11.01 16.16 19.45
N SER A 47 10.38 15.01 19.25
CA SER A 47 10.16 14.00 20.29
C SER A 47 11.39 13.13 20.58
N LEU A 48 12.42 13.18 19.72
CA LEU A 48 13.60 12.33 19.77
C LEU A 48 14.74 12.99 20.56
N ASP A 49 15.56 12.19 21.21
CA ASP A 49 16.86 12.64 21.72
C ASP A 49 17.88 12.80 20.56
N ASP A 50 19.07 13.30 20.88
CA ASP A 50 20.11 13.60 19.88
C ASP A 50 20.62 12.33 19.17
N ALA A 51 20.78 11.24 19.91
CA ALA A 51 21.22 9.96 19.34
C ALA A 51 20.18 9.38 18.39
N GLN A 52 18.90 9.42 18.77
CA GLN A 52 17.79 8.98 17.94
C GLN A 52 17.65 9.88 16.70
N ARG A 53 17.78 11.21 16.84
CA ARG A 53 17.78 12.13 15.69
C ARG A 53 18.90 11.82 14.70
N ALA A 54 20.10 11.55 15.19
CA ALA A 54 21.22 11.15 14.34
C ALA A 54 20.97 9.81 13.63
N ALA A 55 20.35 8.84 14.32
CA ALA A 55 20.07 7.52 13.78
C ALA A 55 18.95 7.52 12.70
N VAL A 56 17.97 8.43 12.79
CA VAL A 56 16.84 8.50 11.85
C VAL A 56 17.15 9.36 10.63
N SER A 57 18.14 10.26 10.68
CA SER A 57 18.37 11.30 9.66
C SER A 57 19.54 10.93 8.74
N PHE A 58 19.29 11.00 7.44
CA PHE A 58 20.29 10.73 6.39
C PHE A 58 20.32 11.88 5.38
N ALA A 59 21.40 12.02 4.62
CA ALA A 59 21.42 12.91 3.47
C ALA A 59 20.43 12.41 2.42
N PHE A 60 19.72 13.33 1.72
CA PHE A 60 18.71 12.97 0.72
C PHE A 60 19.26 12.04 -0.37
N ASN A 61 20.49 12.28 -0.82
CA ASN A 61 21.18 11.49 -1.85
C ASN A 61 22.03 10.35 -1.30
N SER A 62 21.87 9.99 -0.02
CA SER A 62 22.64 8.88 0.57
C SER A 62 22.23 7.53 -0.06
N PRO A 63 23.09 6.51 -0.05
CA PRO A 63 22.75 5.15 -0.47
C PRO A 63 21.55 4.55 0.27
N GLN A 64 21.19 5.09 1.44
CA GLN A 64 20.01 4.67 2.19
C GLN A 64 18.72 4.82 1.38
N ARG A 65 18.66 5.73 0.40
CA ARG A 65 17.48 5.94 -0.45
C ARG A 65 17.02 4.66 -1.14
N THR A 66 17.94 3.82 -1.59
CA THR A 66 17.65 2.51 -2.19
C THR A 66 17.80 1.35 -1.20
N GLY A 67 18.13 1.64 0.06
CA GLY A 67 18.35 0.67 1.12
C GLY A 67 17.07 0.22 1.81
N TRP A 68 16.14 -0.36 1.08
CA TRP A 68 14.87 -0.91 1.59
C TRP A 68 14.62 -2.32 1.04
N SER A 69 13.79 -3.10 1.74
CA SER A 69 13.42 -4.47 1.34
C SER A 69 12.14 -4.88 2.05
N ASN A 70 11.45 -5.89 1.49
CA ASN A 70 10.32 -6.58 2.11
C ASN A 70 10.73 -7.78 2.98
N LEU A 71 12.03 -8.11 3.03
CA LEU A 71 12.52 -9.24 3.83
C LEU A 71 12.41 -8.95 5.33
N PRO A 72 12.17 -9.96 6.16
CA PRO A 72 12.15 -9.80 7.62
C PRO A 72 13.56 -9.60 8.19
N GLY A 73 13.66 -9.04 9.39
CA GLY A 73 14.90 -9.08 10.16
C GLY A 73 15.25 -10.53 10.61
N PRO A 74 16.50 -10.96 10.65
CA PRO A 74 17.72 -10.27 10.24
C PRO A 74 18.13 -10.49 8.78
N MET A 75 17.25 -11.02 7.91
CA MET A 75 17.57 -11.27 6.49
C MET A 75 17.87 -9.97 5.74
N PHE A 76 17.34 -8.85 6.21
CA PHE A 76 17.68 -7.52 5.73
C PHE A 76 17.83 -6.57 6.92
N GLN A 77 19.01 -5.95 7.07
CA GLN A 77 19.27 -5.00 8.14
C GLN A 77 18.83 -3.60 7.73
N ARG A 78 17.70 -3.15 8.28
CA ARG A 78 17.18 -1.80 8.08
C ARG A 78 17.96 -0.78 8.89
N LYS A 79 18.04 0.45 8.38
CA LYS A 79 18.55 1.61 9.09
C LYS A 79 17.40 2.53 9.49
N GLY A 80 17.66 3.48 10.35
CA GLY A 80 16.67 4.34 10.97
C GLY A 80 16.28 3.85 12.35
N LEU A 81 15.12 4.27 12.85
CA LEU A 81 14.61 3.88 14.17
C LEU A 81 13.59 2.76 14.05
N ARG A 82 13.81 1.68 14.79
CA ARG A 82 12.88 0.58 14.94
C ARG A 82 11.73 1.00 15.86
N LEU A 83 10.48 0.76 15.47
CA LEU A 83 9.30 1.15 16.25
C LEU A 83 9.26 0.53 17.65
N GLY A 84 9.81 -0.70 17.80
CA GLY A 84 9.88 -1.38 19.08
C GLY A 84 10.83 -0.72 20.09
N ASP A 85 11.78 0.11 19.64
CA ASP A 85 12.76 0.79 20.47
C ASP A 85 12.31 2.22 20.85
N LEU A 86 11.18 2.67 20.33
CA LEU A 86 10.63 4.00 20.60
C LEU A 86 9.74 4.01 21.84
N MET A 87 9.84 5.07 22.63
CA MET A 87 8.86 5.34 23.67
C MET A 87 7.46 5.50 23.07
N PRO A 88 6.37 5.20 23.82
CA PRO A 88 5.01 5.27 23.28
C PRO A 88 4.66 6.59 22.57
N ALA A 89 5.06 7.72 23.11
CA ALA A 89 4.83 9.04 22.51
C ALA A 89 5.63 9.24 21.21
N GLN A 90 6.88 8.78 21.15
CA GLN A 90 7.71 8.82 19.95
C GLN A 90 7.16 7.92 18.85
N ARG A 91 6.72 6.70 19.21
CA ARG A 91 6.05 5.78 18.28
C ARG A 91 4.76 6.38 17.73
N ALA A 92 3.95 7.01 18.56
CA ALA A 92 2.74 7.70 18.13
C ALA A 92 3.06 8.85 17.16
N ALA A 93 4.10 9.63 17.41
CA ALA A 93 4.55 10.71 16.52
C ALA A 93 5.07 10.16 15.18
N ALA A 94 5.83 9.06 15.17
CA ALA A 94 6.27 8.37 13.96
C ALA A 94 5.08 7.90 13.12
N MET A 95 4.09 7.24 13.73
CA MET A 95 2.89 6.78 13.03
C MET A 95 1.99 7.95 12.57
N SER A 96 1.97 9.07 13.28
CA SER A 96 1.30 10.29 12.85
C SER A 96 1.96 10.89 11.60
N LEU A 97 3.29 10.81 11.48
CA LEU A 97 4.00 11.22 10.26
C LEU A 97 3.62 10.32 9.07
N VAL A 98 3.61 9.01 9.26
CA VAL A 98 3.19 8.06 8.20
C VAL A 98 1.75 8.35 7.79
N SER A 99 0.84 8.55 8.75
CA SER A 99 -0.57 8.90 8.48
C SER A 99 -0.72 10.23 7.73
N ALA A 100 0.10 11.24 8.05
CA ALA A 100 0.05 12.55 7.39
C ALA A 100 0.49 12.50 5.92
N ALA A 101 1.39 11.57 5.59
CA ALA A 101 1.92 11.39 4.23
C ALA A 101 0.98 10.59 3.31
N LEU A 102 0.14 9.74 3.88
CA LEU A 102 -0.74 8.82 3.15
C LEU A 102 -2.19 9.29 3.11
N SER A 103 -2.99 8.67 2.26
CA SER A 103 -4.44 8.75 2.34
C SER A 103 -4.94 7.98 3.58
N ARG A 104 -6.20 8.18 3.94
CA ARG A 104 -6.82 7.42 5.02
C ARG A 104 -6.79 5.92 4.73
N GLU A 105 -7.18 5.54 3.53
CA GLU A 105 -7.22 4.16 3.04
C GLU A 105 -5.82 3.57 2.95
N GLY A 106 -4.84 4.33 2.45
CA GLY A 106 -3.43 3.94 2.40
C GLY A 106 -2.84 3.69 3.79
N TYR A 107 -3.14 4.55 4.76
CA TYR A 107 -2.72 4.34 6.14
C TYR A 107 -3.38 3.10 6.78
N GLN A 108 -4.67 2.85 6.51
CA GLN A 108 -5.35 1.63 6.97
C GLN A 108 -4.73 0.37 6.34
N LYS A 109 -4.35 0.41 5.06
CA LYS A 109 -3.62 -0.69 4.41
C LYS A 109 -2.27 -0.96 5.08
N VAL A 110 -1.51 0.09 5.40
CA VAL A 110 -0.25 -0.04 6.19
C VAL A 110 -0.51 -0.73 7.53
N LEU A 111 -1.52 -0.29 8.27
CA LEU A 111 -1.87 -0.91 9.57
C LEU A 111 -2.30 -2.37 9.40
N ALA A 112 -3.08 -2.70 8.37
CA ALA A 112 -3.50 -4.07 8.10
C ALA A 112 -2.30 -4.98 7.77
N ILE A 113 -1.31 -4.51 7.02
CA ILE A 113 -0.09 -5.27 6.75
C ILE A 113 0.71 -5.51 8.04
N MET A 114 0.87 -4.49 8.88
CA MET A 114 1.54 -4.60 10.18
C MET A 114 0.82 -5.55 11.13
N ASP A 115 -0.53 -5.59 11.09
CA ASP A 115 -1.34 -6.53 11.88
C ASP A 115 -1.20 -7.96 11.40
N GLY A 116 -1.14 -8.17 10.09
CA GLY A 116 -0.83 -9.47 9.50
C GLY A 116 0.50 -10.00 9.99
N ASP A 117 1.51 -9.14 10.06
CA ASP A 117 2.83 -9.50 10.56
C ASP A 117 2.83 -9.87 12.06
N GLU A 118 1.99 -9.20 12.88
CA GLU A 118 1.79 -9.56 14.29
C GLU A 118 1.06 -10.91 14.43
N VAL A 119 0.09 -11.21 13.55
CA VAL A 119 -0.56 -12.53 13.47
C VAL A 119 0.46 -13.60 13.08
N LEU A 120 1.33 -13.31 12.11
CA LEU A 120 2.39 -14.23 11.68
C LEU A 120 3.36 -14.56 12.83
N LYS A 121 3.76 -13.55 13.62
CA LYS A 121 4.57 -13.70 14.82
C LYS A 121 3.90 -14.63 15.83
N THR A 122 2.61 -14.45 16.08
CA THR A 122 1.83 -15.23 17.02
C THR A 122 1.68 -16.69 16.55
N ASN A 123 1.33 -16.90 15.28
CA ASN A 123 1.11 -18.24 14.71
C ASN A 123 2.38 -19.08 14.64
N ARG A 124 3.54 -18.46 14.49
CA ARG A 124 4.85 -19.15 14.54
C ARG A 124 5.35 -19.40 15.96
N GLY A 125 4.47 -19.23 16.96
CA GLY A 125 4.73 -19.56 18.36
C GLY A 125 5.70 -18.62 19.06
N GLY A 126 5.75 -17.35 18.65
CA GLY A 126 6.67 -16.35 19.22
C GLY A 126 8.14 -16.80 19.14
N ARG A 127 8.49 -17.74 18.26
CA ARG A 127 9.86 -18.22 18.06
C ARG A 127 10.73 -17.11 17.42
N THR A 128 10.87 -16.05 18.18
CA THR A 128 11.98 -15.11 18.03
C THR A 128 13.21 -15.87 18.49
N GLY A 129 13.94 -16.41 17.51
CA GLY A 129 15.28 -16.94 17.67
C GLY A 129 15.66 -17.61 19.00
N GLY A 130 15.70 -18.92 18.99
CA GLY A 130 16.72 -19.59 19.79
C GLY A 130 18.11 -19.03 19.43
N ARG A 131 19.11 -19.24 20.24
CA ARG A 131 20.54 -18.78 20.22
C ARG A 131 21.25 -18.65 18.84
N GLY A 132 20.55 -18.28 17.76
CA GLY A 132 21.03 -18.22 16.37
C GLY A 132 20.32 -17.20 15.48
N GLY A 133 19.72 -16.13 16.00
CA GLY A 133 19.24 -15.00 15.16
C GLY A 133 18.07 -15.40 14.24
N GLY A 134 16.96 -15.92 14.81
CA GLY A 134 15.77 -16.29 14.03
C GLY A 134 15.06 -15.07 13.44
N VAL A 135 14.28 -15.31 12.38
CA VAL A 135 13.47 -14.32 11.69
C VAL A 135 12.50 -13.63 12.65
N GLN A 136 12.47 -12.29 12.62
CA GLN A 136 11.63 -11.48 13.51
C GLN A 136 10.45 -10.89 12.73
N PHE A 137 9.26 -10.98 13.34
CA PHE A 137 8.00 -10.48 12.79
C PHE A 137 7.29 -9.60 13.81
N GLY A 138 6.32 -8.84 13.33
CA GLY A 138 5.40 -8.06 14.15
C GLY A 138 5.58 -6.56 14.05
N ARG A 139 4.65 -5.81 14.61
CA ARG A 139 4.55 -4.36 14.52
C ARG A 139 5.80 -3.61 15.04
N ASP A 140 6.57 -4.23 15.93
CA ASP A 140 7.78 -3.63 16.49
C ASP A 140 8.96 -3.67 15.52
N GLU A 141 8.91 -4.54 14.50
CA GLU A 141 9.98 -4.75 13.51
C GLU A 141 9.90 -3.80 12.30
N TYR A 142 9.08 -2.75 12.40
CA TYR A 142 9.01 -1.69 11.39
C TYR A 142 9.95 -0.56 11.75
N TYR A 143 10.52 0.07 10.73
CA TYR A 143 11.55 1.10 10.84
C TYR A 143 11.10 2.37 10.12
N ILE A 144 11.56 3.52 10.65
CA ILE A 144 11.37 4.82 10.01
C ILE A 144 12.72 5.50 9.83
N ALA A 145 12.95 6.09 8.66
CA ALA A 145 14.10 6.92 8.35
C ALA A 145 13.65 8.16 7.57
N LEU A 146 14.35 9.27 7.76
CA LEU A 146 14.16 10.52 7.03
C LEU A 146 15.43 10.84 6.24
N LEU A 147 15.27 11.09 4.95
CA LEU A 147 16.39 11.45 4.07
C LEU A 147 16.19 12.89 3.58
N GLY A 148 17.14 13.75 3.88
CA GLY A 148 16.99 15.21 3.77
C GLY A 148 16.31 15.82 4.98
N THR A 149 16.15 17.13 4.98
CA THR A 149 15.50 17.88 6.06
C THR A 149 14.04 18.15 5.67
N PRO A 150 13.06 17.87 6.56
CA PRO A 150 11.66 18.20 6.29
C PRO A 150 11.50 19.66 5.87
N SER A 151 10.95 19.87 4.68
CA SER A 151 10.83 21.18 4.03
C SER A 151 9.57 21.25 3.18
N ALA A 152 8.98 22.44 3.11
CA ALA A 152 7.86 22.71 2.20
C ALA A 152 8.30 22.92 0.75
N THR A 153 9.60 23.07 0.48
CA THR A 153 10.13 23.40 -0.86
C THR A 153 11.29 22.53 -1.31
N ALA A 154 12.25 22.24 -0.42
CA ALA A 154 13.40 21.38 -0.72
C ALA A 154 13.01 19.89 -0.68
N PRO A 155 13.66 19.02 -1.47
CA PRO A 155 13.35 17.59 -1.50
C PRO A 155 13.79 16.89 -0.22
N TRP A 156 12.92 16.02 0.29
CA TRP A 156 13.20 15.08 1.37
C TRP A 156 12.33 13.84 1.22
N LEU A 157 12.66 12.76 1.94
CA LEU A 157 11.99 11.48 1.79
C LEU A 157 11.71 10.85 3.16
N ILE A 158 10.52 10.29 3.29
CA ILE A 158 10.12 9.40 4.38
C ILE A 158 10.28 7.98 3.88
N GLN A 159 11.10 7.19 4.56
CA GLN A 159 11.22 5.75 4.31
C GLN A 159 10.68 5.02 5.53
N PHE A 160 9.58 4.28 5.33
CA PHE A 160 8.92 3.50 6.37
C PHE A 160 8.70 2.08 5.87
N GLY A 161 9.09 1.08 6.66
CA GLY A 161 8.89 -0.30 6.24
C GLY A 161 9.35 -1.33 7.25
N GLY A 162 9.02 -2.56 6.95
CA GLY A 162 9.30 -3.75 7.72
C GLY A 162 9.20 -4.99 6.83
N HIS A 163 8.88 -6.12 7.43
CA HIS A 163 8.50 -7.29 6.67
C HIS A 163 7.23 -6.97 5.87
N HIS A 164 7.23 -7.31 4.59
CA HIS A 164 6.13 -7.09 3.64
C HIS A 164 5.67 -5.63 3.42
N LEU A 165 6.47 -4.64 3.83
CA LEU A 165 6.13 -3.25 3.57
C LEU A 165 7.37 -2.39 3.29
N ALA A 166 7.33 -1.63 2.21
CA ALA A 166 8.22 -0.50 1.97
C ALA A 166 7.41 0.68 1.41
N ILE A 167 7.36 1.76 2.18
CA ILE A 167 6.76 3.04 1.81
C ILE A 167 7.88 4.07 1.70
N ASN A 168 8.12 4.56 0.48
CA ASN A 168 9.08 5.61 0.21
C ASN A 168 8.30 6.83 -0.32
N VAL A 169 8.04 7.82 0.54
CA VAL A 169 7.36 9.05 0.13
C VAL A 169 8.38 10.17 -0.02
N THR A 170 8.65 10.57 -1.26
CA THR A 170 9.43 11.77 -1.55
C THR A 170 8.51 12.98 -1.59
N VAL A 171 8.87 14.02 -0.85
CA VAL A 171 8.17 15.30 -0.77
C VAL A 171 9.02 16.38 -1.42
N VAL A 172 8.51 17.04 -2.46
CA VAL A 172 9.19 18.16 -3.15
C VAL A 172 8.17 19.24 -3.46
N GLY A 173 8.08 20.25 -2.63
CA GLY A 173 7.03 21.28 -2.76
C GLY A 173 5.64 20.64 -2.70
N ALA A 174 4.77 20.96 -3.65
CA ALA A 174 3.45 20.34 -3.78
C ALA A 174 3.49 18.92 -4.36
N ASN A 175 4.64 18.47 -4.88
CA ASN A 175 4.78 17.16 -5.52
C ASN A 175 5.17 16.11 -4.47
N ASN A 176 4.29 15.16 -4.22
CA ASN A 176 4.55 14.01 -3.40
C ASN A 176 4.58 12.75 -4.28
N VAL A 177 5.58 11.90 -4.10
CA VAL A 177 5.81 10.71 -4.93
C VAL A 177 5.97 9.49 -4.03
N LEU A 178 5.21 8.43 -4.32
CA LEU A 178 5.20 7.18 -3.53
C LEU A 178 6.08 6.07 -4.14
N THR A 179 6.75 6.32 -5.24
CA THR A 179 7.52 5.27 -5.91
C THR A 179 9.01 5.33 -5.63
N PRO A 180 9.64 4.15 -5.49
CA PRO A 180 9.05 2.81 -5.42
C PRO A 180 8.35 2.54 -4.10
N SER A 181 7.28 1.72 -4.12
CA SER A 181 6.64 1.22 -2.89
C SER A 181 6.22 -0.24 -3.03
N LEU A 182 6.25 -0.96 -1.92
CA LEU A 182 5.99 -2.39 -1.86
C LEU A 182 5.03 -2.67 -0.70
N PRO A 183 3.71 -2.62 -0.91
CA PRO A 183 2.75 -3.27 -0.03
C PRO A 183 2.66 -4.76 -0.38
N ALA A 184 2.83 -5.64 0.62
CA ALA A 184 2.75 -7.08 0.48
C ALA A 184 1.98 -7.67 1.67
N ALA A 185 1.67 -8.95 1.67
CA ALA A 185 0.92 -9.55 2.76
C ALA A 185 1.29 -11.02 2.98
N GLN A 186 1.61 -11.36 4.21
CA GLN A 186 1.64 -12.72 4.75
C GLN A 186 1.26 -12.65 6.24
N PRO A 187 0.17 -13.27 6.65
CA PRO A 187 -0.80 -13.99 5.80
C PRO A 187 -1.58 -13.04 4.88
N ALA A 188 -1.96 -13.51 3.70
CA ALA A 188 -2.82 -12.74 2.77
C ALA A 188 -4.23 -12.55 3.31
N ARG A 189 -4.64 -13.40 4.26
CA ARG A 189 -5.92 -13.36 4.97
C ARG A 189 -5.73 -13.75 6.42
N TYR A 190 -6.30 -12.97 7.34
CA TYR A 190 -6.32 -13.28 8.77
C TYR A 190 -7.59 -12.77 9.43
N THR A 191 -7.84 -13.22 10.69
CA THR A 191 -8.95 -12.72 11.50
C THR A 191 -8.42 -11.84 12.62
N LEU A 192 -8.97 -10.65 12.76
CA LEU A 192 -8.68 -9.74 13.86
C LEU A 192 -10.00 -9.21 14.43
N ASN A 193 -10.20 -9.35 15.74
CA ASN A 193 -11.43 -8.93 16.44
C ASN A 193 -12.72 -9.47 15.78
N GLY A 194 -12.68 -10.72 15.31
CA GLY A 194 -13.83 -11.37 14.66
C GLY A 194 -14.07 -10.95 13.21
N GLN A 195 -13.27 -10.05 12.65
CA GLN A 195 -13.37 -9.61 11.26
C GLN A 195 -12.28 -10.27 10.40
N THR A 196 -12.64 -10.70 9.20
CA THR A 196 -11.68 -11.16 8.20
C THR A 196 -11.03 -9.96 7.54
N ILE A 197 -9.69 -9.91 7.59
CA ILE A 197 -8.86 -8.88 6.98
C ILE A 197 -8.10 -9.49 5.80
N ARG A 198 -8.07 -8.79 4.68
CA ARG A 198 -7.30 -9.09 3.48
C ARG A 198 -6.59 -7.81 3.05
N PRO A 199 -5.33 -7.60 3.45
CA PRO A 199 -4.64 -6.31 3.19
C PRO A 199 -4.57 -5.94 1.70
N LEU A 200 -4.50 -6.95 0.82
CA LEU A 200 -4.44 -6.83 -0.65
C LEU A 200 -5.66 -7.49 -1.32
N GLY A 201 -6.81 -7.46 -0.65
CA GLY A 201 -8.03 -8.11 -1.14
C GLY A 201 -8.58 -7.47 -2.40
N ASP A 202 -8.60 -6.15 -2.45
CA ASP A 202 -9.15 -5.39 -3.57
C ASP A 202 -8.24 -5.49 -4.80
N GLU A 203 -6.93 -5.50 -4.63
CA GLU A 203 -5.94 -5.75 -5.70
C GLU A 203 -6.17 -7.09 -6.37
N ASN A 204 -6.43 -8.14 -5.58
CA ASN A 204 -6.76 -9.46 -6.08
C ASN A 204 -8.09 -9.47 -6.82
N ASP A 205 -9.16 -9.05 -6.15
CA ASP A 205 -10.54 -9.23 -6.63
C ASP A 205 -10.80 -8.39 -7.89
N LYS A 206 -10.31 -7.14 -7.94
CA LYS A 206 -10.42 -6.26 -9.12
C LYS A 206 -9.65 -6.81 -10.32
N ALA A 207 -8.46 -7.36 -10.11
CA ALA A 207 -7.67 -7.93 -11.20
C ALA A 207 -8.33 -9.20 -11.77
N PHE A 208 -8.85 -10.09 -10.91
CA PHE A 208 -9.64 -11.23 -11.37
C PHE A 208 -10.95 -10.80 -12.06
N ALA A 209 -11.59 -9.73 -11.62
CA ALA A 209 -12.75 -9.18 -12.30
C ALA A 209 -12.39 -8.68 -13.71
N LEU A 210 -11.26 -7.98 -13.88
CA LEU A 210 -10.81 -7.50 -15.18
C LEU A 210 -10.49 -8.66 -16.12
N ILE A 211 -9.66 -9.64 -15.72
CA ILE A 211 -9.28 -10.74 -16.61
C ILE A 211 -10.50 -11.55 -17.07
N ASN A 212 -11.53 -11.69 -16.23
CA ASN A 212 -12.77 -12.37 -16.56
C ASN A 212 -13.77 -11.50 -17.35
N ALA A 213 -13.57 -10.18 -17.40
CA ALA A 213 -14.35 -9.29 -18.25
C ALA A 213 -13.78 -9.20 -19.68
N LEU A 214 -12.58 -9.73 -19.92
CA LEU A 214 -11.97 -9.81 -21.26
C LEU A 214 -12.64 -10.90 -22.09
N ASP A 215 -12.86 -10.64 -23.38
CA ASP A 215 -13.24 -11.69 -24.32
C ASP A 215 -12.07 -12.64 -24.63
N ALA A 216 -12.35 -13.74 -25.33
CA ALA A 216 -11.34 -14.77 -25.62
C ALA A 216 -10.14 -14.24 -26.42
N ALA A 217 -10.34 -13.28 -27.32
CA ALA A 217 -9.26 -12.69 -28.12
C ALA A 217 -8.40 -11.74 -27.27
N GLN A 218 -9.03 -10.98 -26.38
CA GLN A 218 -8.37 -10.12 -25.41
C GLN A 218 -7.58 -10.94 -24.38
N GLN A 219 -8.18 -12.01 -23.83
CA GLN A 219 -7.48 -12.91 -22.90
C GLN A 219 -6.26 -13.54 -23.52
N LYS A 220 -6.33 -13.98 -24.79
CA LYS A 220 -5.20 -14.54 -25.51
C LYS A 220 -4.03 -13.55 -25.64
N GLN A 221 -4.31 -12.25 -25.70
CA GLN A 221 -3.27 -11.21 -25.72
C GLN A 221 -2.76 -10.90 -24.30
N ALA A 222 -3.64 -10.89 -23.30
CA ALA A 222 -3.28 -10.53 -21.93
C ALA A 222 -2.47 -11.64 -21.23
N ILE A 223 -2.78 -12.92 -21.51
CA ILE A 223 -2.22 -14.05 -20.79
C ILE A 223 -0.87 -14.43 -21.40
N LEU A 224 0.18 -14.35 -20.58
CA LEU A 224 1.54 -14.76 -20.93
C LEU A 224 1.61 -16.29 -21.09
N ASN A 225 2.47 -16.76 -21.98
CA ASN A 225 2.71 -18.18 -22.24
C ASN A 225 3.73 -18.82 -21.26
N TYR A 226 4.09 -18.12 -20.20
CA TYR A 226 5.00 -18.57 -19.15
C TYR A 226 4.51 -18.16 -17.78
N ARG A 227 5.01 -18.85 -16.74
CA ARG A 227 4.70 -18.54 -15.34
C ARG A 227 5.68 -17.52 -14.79
N VAL A 228 5.15 -16.56 -14.05
CA VAL A 228 5.91 -15.62 -13.23
C VAL A 228 5.65 -15.98 -11.77
N SER A 229 6.70 -16.27 -11.01
CA SER A 229 6.61 -16.82 -9.65
C SER A 229 6.86 -15.81 -8.53
N ASP A 230 7.34 -14.61 -8.86
CA ASP A 230 7.57 -13.51 -7.92
C ASP A 230 7.73 -12.20 -8.71
N LEU A 231 7.96 -11.07 -8.01
CA LEU A 231 8.21 -9.77 -8.61
C LEU A 231 9.43 -9.78 -9.52
N VAL A 232 9.33 -9.13 -10.67
CA VAL A 232 10.44 -8.90 -11.60
C VAL A 232 11.21 -7.64 -11.23
N LEU A 233 10.51 -6.58 -10.81
CA LEU A 233 11.10 -5.28 -10.44
C LEU A 233 10.99 -5.00 -8.93
N GLY A 234 11.20 -6.03 -8.11
CA GLY A 234 11.19 -5.95 -6.66
C GLY A 234 12.35 -5.13 -6.04
N PRO A 235 12.65 -5.31 -4.76
CA PRO A 235 13.77 -4.66 -4.08
C PRO A 235 15.12 -4.94 -4.75
N GLY A 236 15.96 -3.92 -4.89
CA GLY A 236 17.27 -4.02 -5.56
C GLY A 236 17.23 -3.88 -7.08
N GLU A 237 16.06 -3.76 -7.69
CA GLU A 237 15.89 -3.61 -9.14
C GLU A 237 15.75 -2.12 -9.55
N ASP A 238 16.31 -1.19 -8.76
CA ASP A 238 16.25 0.24 -9.03
C ASP A 238 16.90 0.59 -10.37
N GLY A 239 16.18 1.41 -11.17
CA GLY A 239 16.63 1.83 -12.50
C GLY A 239 16.49 0.79 -13.60
N LYS A 240 16.07 -0.45 -13.28
CA LYS A 240 15.80 -1.47 -14.28
C LYS A 240 14.43 -1.28 -14.92
N THR A 241 14.32 -1.69 -16.17
CA THR A 241 13.08 -1.72 -16.96
C THR A 241 12.92 -3.09 -17.60
N ILE A 242 11.67 -3.46 -17.90
CA ILE A 242 11.32 -4.67 -18.63
C ILE A 242 10.49 -4.30 -19.86
N GLN A 243 10.52 -5.14 -20.88
CA GLN A 243 9.68 -4.93 -22.06
C GLN A 243 8.22 -5.06 -21.68
N PRO A 244 7.34 -4.14 -22.15
CA PRO A 244 5.90 -4.29 -21.95
C PRO A 244 5.37 -5.52 -22.66
N GLU A 245 4.48 -6.25 -21.98
CA GLU A 245 3.83 -7.46 -22.48
C GLU A 245 2.35 -7.46 -22.13
N GLY A 246 1.59 -8.33 -22.76
CA GLY A 246 0.17 -8.48 -22.54
C GLY A 246 -0.68 -7.66 -23.51
N ILE A 247 -1.91 -7.35 -23.12
CA ILE A 247 -2.84 -6.56 -23.93
C ILE A 247 -2.63 -5.07 -23.74
N LEU A 248 -2.59 -4.32 -24.84
CA LEU A 248 -2.55 -2.85 -24.80
C LEU A 248 -3.92 -2.31 -24.36
N ALA A 249 -3.96 -1.36 -23.43
CA ALA A 249 -5.20 -0.82 -22.90
C ALA A 249 -6.07 -0.11 -23.96
N SER A 250 -5.49 0.35 -25.07
CA SER A 250 -6.27 0.85 -26.24
C SER A 250 -7.11 -0.22 -26.93
N ALA A 251 -6.81 -1.53 -26.73
CA ALA A 251 -7.61 -2.64 -27.22
C ALA A 251 -8.73 -3.07 -26.25
N LEU A 252 -8.82 -2.44 -25.08
CA LEU A 252 -9.86 -2.64 -24.09
C LEU A 252 -11.07 -1.75 -24.37
N THR A 253 -12.26 -2.21 -24.01
CA THR A 253 -13.45 -1.36 -23.98
C THR A 253 -13.34 -0.26 -22.91
N ALA A 254 -14.15 0.80 -23.01
CA ALA A 254 -14.14 1.88 -22.02
C ALA A 254 -14.40 1.38 -20.58
N SER A 255 -15.26 0.38 -20.41
CA SER A 255 -15.52 -0.25 -19.11
C SER A 255 -14.29 -1.00 -18.60
N GLN A 256 -13.64 -1.81 -19.43
CA GLN A 256 -12.42 -2.54 -19.08
C GLN A 256 -11.25 -1.59 -18.76
N GLN A 257 -11.14 -0.46 -19.48
CA GLN A 257 -10.18 0.60 -19.19
C GLN A 257 -10.41 1.23 -17.81
N THR A 258 -11.67 1.44 -17.44
CA THR A 258 -12.04 1.91 -16.09
C THR A 258 -11.61 0.89 -15.04
N MET A 259 -11.90 -0.40 -15.25
CA MET A 259 -11.47 -1.47 -14.33
C MET A 259 -9.95 -1.51 -14.17
N LEU A 260 -9.17 -1.32 -15.26
CA LEU A 260 -7.71 -1.27 -15.20
C LEU A 260 -7.20 -0.08 -14.37
N LEU A 261 -7.81 1.09 -14.52
CA LEU A 261 -7.49 2.27 -13.70
C LEU A 261 -7.89 2.05 -12.23
N ASP A 262 -9.01 1.39 -11.96
CA ASP A 262 -9.46 1.07 -10.61
C ASP A 262 -8.50 0.09 -9.90
N ILE A 263 -7.88 -0.84 -10.64
CA ILE A 263 -6.80 -1.67 -10.11
C ILE A 263 -5.58 -0.80 -9.78
N ALA A 264 -5.11 0.04 -10.70
CA ALA A 264 -3.95 0.89 -10.48
C ALA A 264 -4.15 1.84 -9.29
N HIS A 265 -5.37 2.27 -9.03
CA HIS A 265 -5.73 3.14 -7.91
C HIS A 265 -5.41 2.49 -6.55
N GLU A 266 -5.39 1.16 -6.42
CA GLU A 266 -5.07 0.46 -5.16
C GLU A 266 -3.66 0.78 -4.65
N TRP A 267 -2.72 1.09 -5.55
CA TRP A 267 -1.36 1.54 -5.21
C TRP A 267 -1.24 3.05 -5.20
N VAL A 268 -1.73 3.72 -6.24
CA VAL A 268 -1.65 5.19 -6.34
C VAL A 268 -2.39 5.87 -5.21
N GLY A 269 -3.56 5.35 -4.85
CA GLY A 269 -4.42 5.85 -3.76
C GLY A 269 -3.86 5.65 -2.34
N ILE A 270 -2.73 4.95 -2.18
CA ILE A 270 -2.02 4.88 -0.89
C ILE A 270 -1.47 6.26 -0.50
N LEU A 271 -1.00 7.05 -1.46
CA LEU A 271 -0.50 8.40 -1.22
C LEU A 271 -1.68 9.36 -0.89
N ASN A 272 -1.38 10.52 -0.32
CA ASN A 272 -2.41 11.53 -0.03
C ASN A 272 -3.24 11.87 -1.28
N ASP A 273 -4.51 12.21 -1.08
CA ASP A 273 -5.52 12.33 -2.14
C ASP A 273 -5.13 13.31 -3.26
N GLU A 274 -4.45 14.42 -2.91
CA GLU A 274 -4.03 15.45 -3.88
C GLU A 274 -3.01 14.88 -4.87
N ALA A 275 -1.96 14.22 -4.37
CA ALA A 275 -0.93 13.61 -5.20
C ALA A 275 -1.47 12.36 -5.94
N ALA A 276 -2.33 11.58 -5.29
CA ALA A 276 -2.98 10.44 -5.91
C ALA A 276 -3.84 10.86 -7.11
N ALA A 277 -4.64 11.92 -6.98
CA ALA A 277 -5.48 12.44 -8.06
C ALA A 277 -4.63 12.91 -9.26
N ALA A 278 -3.52 13.63 -9.00
CA ALA A 278 -2.59 14.06 -10.04
C ALA A 278 -1.97 12.86 -10.78
N LYS A 279 -1.54 11.83 -10.05
CA LYS A 279 -0.95 10.61 -10.64
C LYS A 279 -1.99 9.82 -11.43
N MET A 280 -3.21 9.68 -10.95
CA MET A 280 -4.29 9.02 -11.68
C MET A 280 -4.64 9.74 -12.98
N ALA A 281 -4.61 11.09 -13.00
CA ALA A 281 -4.79 11.85 -14.23
C ALA A 281 -3.65 11.59 -15.23
N GLU A 282 -2.40 11.49 -14.78
CA GLU A 282 -1.24 11.12 -15.61
C GLU A 282 -1.41 9.69 -16.17
N LEU A 283 -1.82 8.72 -15.36
CA LEU A 283 -2.05 7.34 -15.81
C LEU A 283 -3.17 7.27 -16.85
N LYS A 284 -4.27 7.99 -16.63
CA LYS A 284 -5.39 8.07 -17.59
C LYS A 284 -4.94 8.65 -18.93
N ALA A 285 -4.10 9.67 -18.94
CA ALA A 285 -3.54 10.26 -20.17
C ALA A 285 -2.60 9.29 -20.90
N ASN A 286 -1.88 8.42 -20.17
CA ASN A 286 -0.96 7.43 -20.70
C ASN A 286 -1.62 6.06 -20.98
N LEU A 287 -2.91 5.91 -20.68
CA LEU A 287 -3.64 4.64 -20.81
C LEU A 287 -3.49 3.98 -22.20
N PRO A 288 -3.54 4.73 -23.35
CA PRO A 288 -3.35 4.14 -24.68
C PRO A 288 -1.98 3.47 -24.89
N LYS A 289 -0.99 3.73 -24.02
CA LYS A 289 0.36 3.16 -24.05
C LYS A 289 0.63 2.22 -22.89
N THR A 290 -0.41 1.87 -22.14
CA THR A 290 -0.31 1.02 -20.95
C THR A 290 -0.76 -0.40 -21.30
N TYR A 291 -0.05 -1.39 -20.77
CA TYR A 291 -0.27 -2.81 -20.98
C TYR A 291 -0.79 -3.47 -19.72
N PHE A 292 -1.60 -4.49 -19.89
CA PHE A 292 -2.02 -5.41 -18.83
C PHE A 292 -1.60 -6.84 -19.21
N ALA A 293 -0.74 -7.43 -18.37
CA ALA A 293 -0.26 -8.79 -18.54
C ALA A 293 -0.75 -9.66 -17.39
N TRP A 294 -1.05 -10.91 -17.70
CA TRP A 294 -1.53 -11.93 -16.77
C TRP A 294 -0.73 -13.20 -16.90
N SER A 295 -0.42 -13.89 -15.80
CA SER A 295 0.20 -15.22 -15.82
C SER A 295 -0.43 -16.07 -14.75
N GLY A 296 -1.03 -17.18 -15.13
CA GLY A 296 -1.62 -18.10 -14.18
C GLY A 296 -3.11 -18.34 -14.35
N ASP A 297 -3.77 -18.71 -13.26
CA ASP A 297 -5.16 -19.11 -13.25
C ASP A 297 -6.07 -17.87 -13.42
N THR A 298 -7.16 -18.01 -14.16
CA THR A 298 -8.15 -16.92 -14.33
C THR A 298 -9.34 -17.06 -13.37
N LYS A 299 -9.44 -18.17 -12.66
CA LYS A 299 -10.47 -18.36 -11.64
C LYS A 299 -10.03 -17.66 -10.34
N ASN A 300 -10.87 -16.78 -9.80
CA ASN A 300 -10.59 -16.09 -8.54
C ASN A 300 -10.29 -17.10 -7.40
N GLY A 301 -9.24 -16.82 -6.65
CA GLY A 301 -8.67 -17.73 -5.64
C GLY A 301 -7.62 -18.70 -6.21
N GLY A 302 -7.32 -18.64 -7.52
CA GLY A 302 -6.20 -19.35 -8.14
C GLY A 302 -4.90 -18.57 -8.08
N LEU A 303 -3.82 -19.25 -8.46
CA LEU A 303 -2.47 -18.67 -8.52
C LEU A 303 -2.32 -17.80 -9.77
N ALA A 304 -2.24 -16.51 -9.59
CA ALA A 304 -2.09 -15.57 -10.68
C ALA A 304 -1.12 -14.43 -10.35
N TYR A 305 -0.24 -14.15 -11.31
CA TYR A 305 0.54 -12.92 -11.39
C TYR A 305 -0.13 -11.98 -12.38
N TYR A 306 -0.07 -10.68 -12.11
CA TYR A 306 -0.38 -9.68 -13.13
C TYR A 306 0.55 -8.48 -13.07
N ARG A 307 0.63 -7.76 -14.20
CA ARG A 307 1.42 -6.54 -14.34
C ARG A 307 0.64 -5.48 -15.11
N ILE A 308 0.66 -4.27 -14.57
CA ILE A 308 0.23 -3.06 -15.29
C ILE A 308 1.49 -2.28 -15.61
N GLN A 309 1.79 -2.06 -16.88
CA GLN A 309 3.01 -1.39 -17.31
C GLN A 309 2.72 -0.33 -18.37
N GLY A 310 3.05 0.90 -18.05
CA GLY A 310 2.92 2.06 -18.92
C GLY A 310 4.15 2.96 -18.85
N PRO A 311 4.15 4.10 -19.57
CA PRO A 311 5.31 5.01 -19.59
C PRO A 311 5.75 5.52 -18.21
N THR A 312 4.80 5.65 -17.29
CA THR A 312 5.02 6.25 -15.95
C THR A 312 4.51 5.36 -14.82
N VAL A 313 4.33 4.06 -15.10
CA VAL A 313 3.84 3.10 -14.11
C VAL A 313 4.35 1.70 -14.40
N VAL A 314 4.78 1.00 -13.36
CA VAL A 314 4.87 -0.45 -13.30
C VAL A 314 4.26 -0.89 -11.97
N ILE A 315 3.25 -1.72 -12.05
CA ILE A 315 2.63 -2.39 -10.91
C ILE A 315 2.72 -3.88 -11.16
N GLU A 316 3.20 -4.64 -10.17
CA GLU A 316 3.20 -6.10 -10.21
C GLU A 316 2.50 -6.63 -8.96
N TYR A 317 1.80 -7.74 -9.12
CA TYR A 317 1.18 -8.54 -8.07
C TYR A 317 1.56 -10.00 -8.28
N ALA A 318 2.16 -10.63 -7.29
CA ALA A 318 2.69 -11.99 -7.39
C ALA A 318 2.45 -12.78 -6.10
N PRO A 319 1.77 -13.95 -6.16
CA PRO A 319 1.88 -14.97 -5.12
C PRO A 319 3.30 -15.54 -5.12
N GLN A 320 4.07 -15.29 -4.03
CA GLN A 320 5.46 -15.68 -3.97
C GLN A 320 5.62 -17.20 -4.06
N GLN A 321 6.36 -17.66 -5.07
CA GLN A 321 6.66 -19.08 -5.31
C GLN A 321 5.40 -19.99 -5.31
N GLY A 322 4.25 -19.43 -5.67
CA GLY A 322 2.99 -20.15 -5.74
C GLY A 322 2.26 -20.30 -4.39
N ASP A 323 2.63 -19.52 -3.38
CA ASP A 323 1.92 -19.47 -2.12
C ASP A 323 0.81 -18.40 -2.14
N LEU A 324 -0.46 -18.84 -2.10
CA LEU A 324 -1.63 -17.94 -2.07
C LEU A 324 -1.76 -17.16 -0.76
N ASP A 325 -1.09 -17.58 0.29
CA ASP A 325 -1.07 -16.85 1.57
C ASP A 325 0.13 -15.91 1.71
N HIS A 326 0.94 -15.79 0.65
CA HIS A 326 2.14 -14.98 0.61
C HIS A 326 2.20 -14.14 -0.67
N ILE A 327 1.70 -12.92 -0.59
CA ILE A 327 1.55 -12.02 -1.75
C ILE A 327 2.59 -10.91 -1.70
N HIS A 328 3.33 -10.75 -2.79
CA HIS A 328 4.19 -9.60 -3.04
C HIS A 328 3.56 -8.67 -4.07
N THR A 329 3.72 -7.37 -3.89
CA THR A 329 3.41 -6.37 -4.92
C THR A 329 4.52 -5.32 -5.01
N ILE A 330 4.59 -4.61 -6.12
CA ILE A 330 5.48 -3.46 -6.30
C ILE A 330 4.76 -2.38 -7.12
N TYR A 331 5.00 -1.14 -6.76
CA TYR A 331 4.60 0.03 -7.53
C TYR A 331 5.82 0.91 -7.79
N ARG A 332 6.12 1.12 -9.08
CA ARG A 332 7.21 1.97 -9.56
C ARG A 332 6.73 2.98 -10.59
N ASP A 333 7.44 4.08 -10.70
CA ASP A 333 7.41 4.99 -11.84
C ASP A 333 8.82 5.03 -12.47
N PRO A 334 9.08 4.33 -13.58
CA PRO A 334 10.42 4.25 -14.19
C PRO A 334 11.03 5.62 -14.51
N THR A 335 10.18 6.66 -14.59
CA THR A 335 10.60 8.03 -14.91
C THR A 335 10.70 8.93 -13.68
N ASN A 336 10.19 8.47 -12.52
CA ASN A 336 10.03 9.33 -11.33
C ASN A 336 10.20 8.61 -9.98
N ASP A 337 10.78 7.42 -9.96
CA ASP A 337 11.14 6.77 -8.68
C ASP A 337 11.96 7.73 -7.82
N TYR A 338 11.63 7.78 -6.53
CA TYR A 338 12.20 8.72 -5.56
C TYR A 338 12.05 10.21 -5.94
N GLY A 339 11.06 10.55 -6.77
CA GLY A 339 10.81 11.93 -7.18
C GLY A 339 11.83 12.49 -8.19
N ALA A 340 12.49 11.61 -8.98
CA ALA A 340 13.58 11.97 -9.88
C ALA A 340 13.28 13.14 -10.83
N LYS A 341 12.01 13.33 -11.25
CA LYS A 341 11.58 14.48 -12.10
C LYS A 341 11.66 15.82 -11.36
N HIS A 342 11.66 15.82 -10.03
CA HIS A 342 11.50 17.02 -9.21
C HIS A 342 12.75 17.40 -8.42
N VAL A 343 13.72 16.48 -8.28
CA VAL A 343 14.88 16.67 -7.39
C VAL A 343 16.13 17.20 -8.08
N GLY A 344 16.07 17.48 -9.39
CA GLY A 344 17.24 17.83 -10.19
C GLY A 344 18.20 16.62 -10.34
N ARG A 345 18.79 16.47 -11.52
CA ARG A 345 19.85 15.47 -11.71
C ARG A 345 21.17 15.97 -11.14
#